data_1230bbeb8dac7dd0fdfaf1adb54712f5
#
_entry.id   1230bbeb8dac7dd0fdfaf1adb54712f5
#
_cell.length_a   1.000
_cell.length_b   1.000
_cell.length_c   1.000
_cell.angle_alpha   90.00
_cell.angle_beta   90.00
_cell.angle_gamma   90.00
#
_symmetry.space_group_name_H-M   'P 1'
#
loop_
_entity.id
_entity.type
_entity.pdbx_description
1 polymer ?
#
loop_
_entity_poly.entity_id
_entity_poly.type
_entity_poly.pdbx_seq_one_letter_code
_entity_poly.pdbx_strand_id
1 'polypeptide(L)'
;MTVLASVIGHNRRTKRIVTDAGGLALSKDIGPAEFDPDTGYGTVMGEGGKPRADRLYVAAVSQEHGQLALPGGAEPPWEEFPVGGRVRIFPNHVCMTAAAHNCYHVIGEAGKITENWDRVNGW
;
A
#
# COMPACT_ATOMS: atom_id res chain seq x y z
N MET A 1 9.90 -5.29 2.36
CA MET A 1 9.44 -4.95 1.00
C MET A 1 8.17 -4.13 1.10
N THR A 2 7.97 -3.14 0.23
CA THR A 2 6.75 -2.34 0.14
C THR A 2 6.39 -2.12 -1.32
N VAL A 3 5.11 -1.85 -1.60
CA VAL A 3 4.64 -1.43 -2.91
C VAL A 3 4.52 0.09 -2.91
N LEU A 4 5.05 0.75 -3.94
CA LEU A 4 4.87 2.18 -4.17
C LEU A 4 3.71 2.36 -5.15
N ALA A 5 2.65 3.01 -4.70
CA ALA A 5 1.43 3.27 -5.45
C ALA A 5 1.23 4.77 -5.67
N SER A 6 0.35 5.11 -6.61
CA SER A 6 -0.10 6.49 -6.83
C SER A 6 -1.50 6.70 -6.27
N VAL A 7 -1.75 7.85 -5.70
CA VAL A 7 -3.10 8.30 -5.37
C VAL A 7 -3.79 8.74 -6.66
N ILE A 8 -4.92 8.13 -6.98
CA ILE A 8 -5.68 8.40 -8.21
C ILE A 8 -7.02 9.09 -7.97
N GLY A 9 -7.44 9.19 -6.72
CA GLY A 9 -8.69 9.87 -6.39
C GLY A 9 -9.02 9.91 -4.91
N HIS A 10 -10.00 10.74 -4.58
CA HIS A 10 -10.59 10.84 -3.25
C HIS A 10 -12.09 10.60 -3.33
N ASN A 11 -12.61 9.68 -2.54
CA ASN A 11 -14.03 9.53 -2.31
C ASN A 11 -14.40 10.10 -0.94
N ARG A 12 -14.72 11.38 -0.90
CA ARG A 12 -15.03 12.08 0.36
C ARG A 12 -16.30 11.55 1.02
N ARG A 13 -17.29 11.08 0.24
CA ARG A 13 -18.53 10.52 0.79
C ARG A 13 -18.29 9.24 1.59
N THR A 14 -17.38 8.39 1.13
CA THR A 14 -17.04 7.14 1.80
C THR A 14 -15.76 7.24 2.63
N LYS A 15 -15.13 8.41 2.67
CA LYS A 15 -13.86 8.68 3.36
C LYS A 15 -12.76 7.70 2.92
N ARG A 16 -12.55 7.60 1.60
CA ARG A 16 -11.54 6.72 1.00
C ARG A 16 -10.59 7.50 0.09
N ILE A 17 -9.29 7.27 0.27
CA ILE A 17 -8.27 7.62 -0.70
C ILE A 17 -8.15 6.43 -1.64
N VAL A 18 -8.18 6.67 -2.95
CA VAL A 18 -8.11 5.60 -3.97
C VAL A 18 -6.71 5.58 -4.57
N THR A 19 -6.14 4.38 -4.69
CA THR A 19 -4.81 4.15 -5.26
C THR A 19 -4.88 3.20 -6.47
N ASP A 20 -3.85 3.24 -7.31
CA ASP A 20 -3.64 2.34 -8.44
C ASP A 20 -3.07 0.96 -8.05
N ALA A 21 -2.99 0.65 -6.76
CA ALA A 21 -2.53 -0.64 -6.25
C ALA A 21 -3.70 -1.43 -5.68
N GLY A 22 -4.25 -2.33 -6.46
CA GLY A 22 -5.30 -3.26 -6.07
C GLY A 22 -4.79 -4.65 -5.71
N GLY A 23 -5.68 -5.64 -5.81
CA GLY A 23 -5.36 -7.02 -5.48
C GLY A 23 -4.26 -7.65 -6.32
N LEU A 24 -4.08 -7.21 -7.57
CA LEU A 24 -2.97 -7.67 -8.41
C LEU A 24 -1.61 -7.17 -7.90
N ALA A 25 -1.53 -5.95 -7.38
CA ALA A 25 -0.29 -5.36 -6.89
C ALA A 25 0.03 -5.73 -5.44
N LEU A 26 -0.99 -5.98 -4.60
CA LEU A 26 -0.84 -6.15 -3.15
C LEU A 26 -1.12 -7.58 -2.67
N SER A 27 -1.68 -8.44 -3.52
CA SER A 27 -2.41 -9.65 -3.15
C SER A 27 -3.79 -9.36 -2.52
N LYS A 28 -4.59 -10.42 -2.34
CA LYS A 28 -5.88 -10.36 -1.62
C LYS A 28 -5.81 -11.07 -0.27
N ASP A 29 -4.62 -11.24 0.26
CA ASP A 29 -4.41 -11.89 1.54
C ASP A 29 -4.70 -10.92 2.69
N ILE A 30 -5.62 -11.31 3.55
CA ILE A 30 -6.03 -10.56 4.73
C ILE A 30 -5.37 -11.05 6.02
N GLY A 31 -4.42 -12.00 5.92
CA GLY A 31 -3.70 -12.64 7.02
C GLY A 31 -3.87 -12.04 8.42
N PRO A 32 -3.19 -10.93 8.73
CA PRO A 32 -3.29 -10.29 10.06
C PRO A 32 -4.69 -9.74 10.39
N ALA A 33 -5.57 -9.53 9.40
CA ALA A 33 -6.90 -8.96 9.63
C ALA A 33 -7.83 -9.89 10.43
N GLU A 34 -7.49 -11.17 10.59
CA GLU A 34 -8.17 -12.06 11.54
C GLU A 34 -7.97 -11.62 12.98
N PHE A 35 -6.83 -10.99 13.30
CA PHE A 35 -6.47 -10.54 14.64
C PHE A 35 -6.67 -9.03 14.81
N ASP A 36 -6.46 -8.27 13.76
CA ASP A 36 -6.62 -6.81 13.73
C ASP A 36 -7.27 -6.40 12.38
N PRO A 37 -8.62 -6.22 12.36
CA PRO A 37 -9.36 -5.88 11.15
C PRO A 37 -8.86 -4.61 10.43
N ASP A 38 -8.23 -3.69 11.18
CA ASP A 38 -7.69 -2.44 10.64
C ASP A 38 -6.32 -2.59 9.94
N THR A 39 -5.87 -3.81 9.70
CA THR A 39 -4.75 -4.09 8.79
C THR A 39 -5.21 -4.35 7.36
N GLY A 40 -6.47 -4.73 7.16
CA GLY A 40 -7.11 -4.95 5.87
C GLY A 40 -6.25 -5.77 4.91
N TYR A 41 -5.83 -5.16 3.80
CA TYR A 41 -4.98 -5.76 2.76
C TYR A 41 -3.54 -5.21 2.78
N GLY A 42 -3.18 -4.45 3.81
CA GLY A 42 -1.85 -3.90 4.00
C GLY A 42 -1.87 -2.56 4.73
N THR A 43 -0.73 -2.19 5.28
CA THR A 43 -0.55 -0.99 6.09
C THR A 43 0.13 0.10 5.28
N VAL A 44 -0.37 1.34 5.35
CA VAL A 44 0.29 2.49 4.75
C VAL A 44 1.46 2.92 5.62
N MET A 45 2.62 3.07 4.98
CA MET A 45 3.85 3.47 5.65
C MET A 45 4.05 4.99 5.55
N GLY A 46 4.60 5.56 6.60
CA GLY A 46 5.02 6.95 6.63
C GLY A 46 6.42 7.16 6.05
N GLU A 47 6.97 8.34 6.27
CA GLU A 47 8.33 8.69 5.89
C GLU A 47 9.35 7.68 6.43
N GLY A 48 10.36 7.38 5.61
CA GLY A 48 11.39 6.40 5.96
C GLY A 48 10.90 4.96 6.09
N GLY A 49 9.68 4.66 5.65
CA GLY A 49 9.14 3.30 5.71
C GLY A 49 8.76 2.83 7.12
N LYS A 50 8.47 3.75 8.02
CA LYS A 50 7.97 3.44 9.38
C LYS A 50 6.44 3.35 9.38
N PRO A 51 5.84 2.54 10.27
CA PRO A 51 4.39 2.55 10.46
C PRO A 51 3.88 3.95 10.84
N ARG A 52 2.72 4.32 10.32
CA ARG A 52 2.05 5.59 10.65
C ARG A 52 1.34 5.48 12.00
N ALA A 53 1.37 6.58 12.78
CA ALA A 53 0.68 6.62 14.07
C ALA A 53 -0.86 6.59 13.91
N ASP A 54 -1.39 7.13 12.80
CA ASP A 54 -2.82 7.14 12.49
C ASP A 54 -3.37 5.80 11.98
N ARG A 55 -2.50 4.82 11.73
CA ARG A 55 -2.84 3.48 11.27
C ARG A 55 -3.63 3.46 9.95
N LEU A 56 -3.35 4.39 9.02
CA LEU A 56 -3.94 4.37 7.68
C LEU A 56 -3.63 3.02 7.00
N TYR A 57 -4.65 2.35 6.46
CA TYR A 57 -4.52 1.00 5.92
C TYR A 57 -5.31 0.82 4.62
N VAL A 58 -5.05 -0.25 3.89
CA VAL A 58 -5.80 -0.63 2.69
C VAL A 58 -7.06 -1.38 3.12
N ALA A 59 -8.17 -0.68 3.21
CA ALA A 59 -9.43 -1.22 3.72
C ALA A 59 -10.18 -2.11 2.72
N ALA A 60 -9.96 -1.88 1.42
CA ALA A 60 -10.58 -2.68 0.36
C ALA A 60 -9.70 -2.68 -0.89
N VAL A 61 -9.79 -3.75 -1.67
CA VAL A 61 -9.14 -3.87 -2.98
C VAL A 61 -10.12 -4.37 -4.03
N SER A 62 -10.10 -3.75 -5.20
CA SER A 62 -10.57 -4.30 -6.46
C SER A 62 -9.39 -4.93 -7.19
N GLN A 63 -9.54 -5.30 -8.46
CA GLN A 63 -8.44 -5.86 -9.22
C GLN A 63 -7.26 -4.89 -9.29
N GLU A 64 -7.49 -3.65 -9.74
CA GLU A 64 -6.47 -2.63 -10.00
C GLU A 64 -6.42 -1.52 -8.95
N HIS A 65 -7.41 -1.40 -8.07
CA HIS A 65 -7.55 -0.26 -7.16
C HIS A 65 -7.54 -0.69 -5.70
N GLY A 66 -6.78 0.05 -4.88
CA GLY A 66 -6.84 0.01 -3.44
C GLY A 66 -7.62 1.20 -2.86
N GLN A 67 -8.27 0.98 -1.74
CA GLN A 67 -9.00 2.02 -1.01
C GLN A 67 -8.42 2.15 0.39
N LEU A 68 -7.78 3.28 0.67
CA LEU A 68 -7.20 3.56 1.98
C LEU A 68 -8.24 4.17 2.91
N ALA A 69 -8.18 3.80 4.18
CA ALA A 69 -9.04 4.30 5.23
C ALA A 69 -8.32 4.43 6.57
N LEU A 70 -8.87 5.23 7.45
CA LEU A 70 -8.51 5.22 8.86
C LEU A 70 -9.43 4.31 9.68
N PRO A 71 -8.94 3.73 10.79
CA PRO A 71 -9.76 3.00 11.75
C PRO A 71 -10.97 3.81 12.22
N GLY A 72 -12.06 3.10 12.52
CA GLY A 72 -13.28 3.74 13.00
C GLY A 72 -13.99 4.66 12.00
N GLY A 73 -13.58 4.67 10.72
CA GLY A 73 -14.16 5.54 9.70
C GLY A 73 -13.83 7.03 9.89
N ALA A 74 -12.71 7.33 10.52
CA ALA A 74 -12.21 8.69 10.68
C ALA A 74 -11.91 9.34 9.32
N GLU A 75 -11.80 10.66 9.30
CA GLU A 75 -11.51 11.43 8.10
C GLU A 75 -10.01 11.26 7.73
N PRO A 76 -9.69 10.79 6.51
CA PRO A 76 -8.30 10.67 6.10
C PRO A 76 -7.59 12.03 5.98
N PRO A 77 -6.26 12.08 6.12
CA PRO A 77 -5.47 13.30 5.97
C PRO A 77 -5.29 13.64 4.48
N TRP A 78 -6.32 14.17 3.84
CA TRP A 78 -6.41 14.40 2.41
C TRP A 78 -5.23 15.17 1.82
N GLU A 79 -4.73 16.15 2.56
CA GLU A 79 -3.65 17.05 2.10
C GLU A 79 -2.29 16.33 2.04
N GLU A 80 -2.11 15.29 2.84
CA GLU A 80 -0.89 14.47 2.80
C GLU A 80 -0.87 13.53 1.58
N PHE A 81 -2.04 13.24 1.01
CA PHE A 81 -2.21 12.30 -0.11
C PHE A 81 -2.94 12.95 -1.29
N PRO A 82 -2.35 14.00 -1.91
CA PRO A 82 -2.97 14.62 -3.08
C PRO A 82 -3.05 13.64 -4.25
N VAL A 83 -4.03 13.84 -5.14
CA VAL A 83 -4.11 13.08 -6.39
C VAL A 83 -2.84 13.27 -7.21
N GLY A 84 -2.24 12.19 -7.69
CA GLY A 84 -0.91 12.15 -8.31
C GLY A 84 0.25 11.99 -7.32
N GLY A 85 -0.02 12.10 -6.01
CA GLY A 85 0.95 11.82 -4.96
C GLY A 85 1.28 10.34 -4.85
N ARG A 86 2.35 10.02 -4.13
CA ARG A 86 2.81 8.65 -3.92
C ARG A 86 2.46 8.17 -2.52
N VAL A 87 2.17 6.88 -2.41
CA VAL A 87 1.93 6.19 -1.15
C VAL A 87 2.68 4.88 -1.11
N ARG A 88 3.27 4.57 0.04
CA ARG A 88 4.00 3.33 0.27
C ARG A 88 3.16 2.39 1.11
N ILE A 89 2.93 1.18 0.62
CA ILE A 89 2.09 0.18 1.26
C ILE A 89 2.94 -1.04 1.62
N PHE A 90 2.87 -1.46 2.88
CA PHE A 90 3.42 -2.73 3.35
C PHE A 90 2.32 -3.79 3.19
N PRO A 91 2.46 -4.75 2.25
CA PRO A 91 1.43 -5.76 2.00
C PRO A 91 1.41 -6.82 3.09
N ASN A 92 0.27 -7.45 3.29
CA ASN A 92 0.14 -8.52 4.28
C ASN A 92 0.91 -9.79 3.88
N HIS A 93 1.01 -10.07 2.57
CA HIS A 93 1.67 -11.28 2.08
C HIS A 93 2.74 -10.97 1.05
N VAL A 94 3.97 -10.84 1.54
CA VAL A 94 5.14 -10.45 0.71
C VAL A 94 5.38 -11.41 -0.45
N CYS A 95 5.23 -12.72 -0.26
CA CYS A 95 5.48 -13.72 -1.30
C CYS A 95 4.49 -13.57 -2.47
N MET A 96 3.20 -13.44 -2.15
CA MET A 96 2.15 -13.27 -3.15
C MET A 96 2.29 -11.92 -3.89
N THR A 97 2.57 -10.86 -3.14
CA THR A 97 2.83 -9.53 -3.72
C THR A 97 4.05 -9.58 -4.63
N ALA A 98 5.16 -10.15 -4.17
CA ALA A 98 6.38 -10.25 -4.96
C ALA A 98 6.17 -10.98 -6.27
N ALA A 99 5.30 -11.99 -6.31
CA ALA A 99 5.02 -12.76 -7.53
C ALA A 99 4.44 -11.91 -8.67
N ALA A 100 3.80 -10.78 -8.37
CA ALA A 100 3.22 -9.87 -9.35
C ALA A 100 4.20 -8.84 -9.94
N HIS A 101 5.42 -8.74 -9.40
CA HIS A 101 6.40 -7.72 -9.78
C HIS A 101 7.66 -8.37 -10.38
N ASN A 102 8.26 -7.74 -11.39
CA ASN A 102 9.43 -8.29 -12.10
C ASN A 102 10.77 -7.92 -11.46
N CYS A 103 10.82 -6.85 -10.67
CA CYS A 103 12.06 -6.38 -10.05
C CYS A 103 11.80 -5.71 -8.71
N TYR A 104 12.87 -5.50 -7.95
CA TYR A 104 12.88 -4.70 -6.74
C TYR A 104 13.77 -3.49 -6.91
N HIS A 105 13.30 -2.33 -6.48
CA HIS A 105 14.11 -1.13 -6.37
C HIS A 105 14.63 -1.03 -4.93
N VAL A 106 15.94 -1.13 -4.77
CA VAL A 106 16.61 -0.98 -3.48
C VAL A 106 16.71 0.50 -3.15
N ILE A 107 16.18 0.88 -2.00
CA ILE A 107 16.19 2.28 -1.55
C ILE A 107 17.28 2.45 -0.50
N GLY A 108 18.24 3.30 -0.79
CA GLY A 108 19.31 3.68 0.14
C GLY A 108 18.87 4.71 1.18
N GLU A 109 19.79 5.09 2.05
CA GLU A 109 19.54 6.00 3.19
C GLU A 109 18.93 7.36 2.80
N ALA A 110 19.31 7.89 1.64
CA ALA A 110 18.77 9.16 1.13
C ALA A 110 17.42 9.03 0.42
N GLY A 111 16.74 7.87 0.50
CA GLY A 111 15.47 7.61 -0.19
C GLY A 111 15.61 7.47 -1.72
N LYS A 112 16.82 7.39 -2.25
CA LYS A 112 17.10 7.20 -3.67
C LYS A 112 17.25 5.72 -4.00
N ILE A 113 16.88 5.35 -5.22
CA ILE A 113 17.16 4.01 -5.75
C ILE A 113 18.66 3.87 -5.89
N THR A 114 19.24 2.88 -5.23
CA THR A 114 20.68 2.56 -5.27
C THR A 114 20.96 1.36 -6.16
N GLU A 115 20.03 0.41 -6.24
CA GLU A 115 20.17 -0.80 -7.02
C GLU A 115 18.80 -1.24 -7.57
N ASN A 116 18.83 -2.05 -8.62
CA ASN A 116 17.68 -2.79 -9.11
C ASN A 116 18.02 -4.28 -9.08
N TRP A 117 17.17 -5.07 -8.44
CA TRP A 117 17.32 -6.52 -8.41
C TRP A 117 16.23 -7.17 -9.25
N ASP A 118 16.65 -7.87 -10.27
CA ASP A 118 15.74 -8.65 -11.09
C ASP A 118 15.20 -9.85 -10.31
N ARG A 119 13.97 -10.19 -10.56
CA ARG A 119 13.37 -11.42 -10.03
C ARG A 119 13.61 -12.58 -10.98
N VAL A 120 13.91 -13.74 -10.40
CA VAL A 120 13.75 -15.00 -11.10
C VAL A 120 12.26 -15.38 -11.01
N ASN A 121 11.55 -15.29 -12.13
CA ASN A 121 10.14 -15.62 -12.25
C ASN A 121 9.98 -17.01 -12.89
N GLY A 122 8.86 -17.62 -12.59
CA GLY A 122 8.48 -18.95 -13.09
C GLY A 122 8.59 -20.04 -12.03
N TRP A 123 7.88 -21.06 -12.28
CA TRP A 123 7.80 -22.28 -11.46
C TRP A 123 8.38 -23.45 -12.24
#